data_e3eef2c632b7df613fdfd26f92fff1b0
#
_entry.id   e3eef2c632b7df613fdfd26f92fff1b0
#
_cell.length_a   1.000
_cell.length_b   1.000
_cell.length_c   1.000
_cell.angle_alpha   90.00
_cell.angle_beta   90.00
_cell.angle_gamma   90.00
#
_symmetry.space_group_name_H-M   'P 1'
#
loop_
_entity.id
_entity.type
_entity.pdbx_description
1 polymer ?
#
loop_
_entity_poly.entity_id
_entity_poly.type
_entity_poly.pdbx_seq_one_letter_code
_entity_poly.pdbx_strand_id
1 'polypeptide(L)'
;MALALAGSVQVPANTSLLPPGSIIPSDSQRATARKIGRILEDQHYSRAAIDDKMSDVVYQRYLEFLDGQRSYFLTTDINDFNIYRYRFGDMIRTGNIDPAYLIFARFQQRNRERMQYAISLLQTEPDWTLNETFEFDRTHAPWPADQAAMQELWRKRVKNDALSLMLTGKSWPEAADILRKRYERVLRRVDQVTNEDVFENLMNAYARAFDPHSSYFSPRSSEEYRIQMSLNYDGIGASLQLVDDYVTIMSVLEGGPAAVAGTLKTNDRIVGVGQGHEGPFTDVIGWRLDDVVQLIRGKAGTTVRLQVLPAGAAPGSGEKVLEFTRNKVTLEAQAAHKDVKSIVRNGRTLKIGIITVPGFYQDIAAQNAGDQNYRSTTRDVLKLINQLKAEKVDGLVIDLRNDGGGYLPEATALTGLFIDHGPVVQLRDTSGRLEVLDDPQTGPAYDGPLAVLVDRLSASASE
;
A
#
# COMPACT_ATOMS: atom_id res chain seq x y z
N MET A 1 -6.67 -35.75 -54.71
CA MET A 1 -7.30 -34.52 -54.21
C MET A 1 -8.14 -34.89 -53.00
N ALA A 2 -7.60 -34.73 -51.79
CA ALA A 2 -8.32 -34.95 -50.53
C ALA A 2 -8.33 -33.62 -49.78
N LEU A 3 -9.53 -33.02 -49.68
CA LEU A 3 -9.74 -31.81 -48.82
C LEU A 3 -9.83 -32.26 -47.37
N ALA A 4 -8.92 -31.80 -46.56
CA ALA A 4 -9.03 -31.87 -45.10
C ALA A 4 -9.90 -30.72 -44.62
N LEU A 5 -11.08 -30.99 -44.10
CA LEU A 5 -11.92 -30.07 -43.36
C LEU A 5 -11.33 -29.89 -41.96
N ALA A 6 -10.73 -28.73 -41.71
CA ALA A 6 -10.38 -28.31 -40.37
C ALA A 6 -11.66 -27.89 -39.64
N GLY A 7 -12.13 -28.75 -38.75
CA GLY A 7 -13.22 -28.43 -37.84
C GLY A 7 -12.76 -27.43 -36.79
N SER A 8 -13.30 -26.22 -36.86
CA SER A 8 -13.18 -25.23 -35.78
C SER A 8 -13.94 -25.75 -34.55
N VAL A 9 -13.22 -26.11 -33.52
CA VAL A 9 -13.80 -26.37 -32.19
C VAL A 9 -14.29 -25.03 -31.65
N GLN A 10 -15.59 -24.78 -31.76
CA GLN A 10 -16.24 -23.70 -31.02
C GLN A 10 -16.21 -24.07 -29.55
N VAL A 11 -15.39 -23.30 -28.79
CA VAL A 11 -15.47 -23.30 -27.34
C VAL A 11 -16.79 -22.63 -26.96
N PRO A 12 -17.68 -23.32 -26.20
CA PRO A 12 -18.95 -22.72 -25.80
C PRO A 12 -18.68 -21.48 -24.94
N ALA A 13 -19.30 -20.36 -25.30
CA ALA A 13 -19.36 -19.15 -24.51
C ALA A 13 -20.11 -19.44 -23.19
N ASN A 14 -19.54 -18.99 -22.07
CA ASN A 14 -20.16 -18.91 -20.76
C ASN A 14 -20.46 -20.21 -20.00
N THR A 15 -19.42 -20.93 -19.60
CA THR A 15 -19.42 -21.59 -18.29
C THR A 15 -18.33 -20.94 -17.46
N SER A 16 -18.72 -20.26 -16.39
CA SER A 16 -17.77 -19.70 -15.42
C SER A 16 -16.86 -20.83 -14.93
N LEU A 17 -15.57 -20.77 -15.24
CA LEU A 17 -14.56 -21.74 -14.77
C LEU A 17 -14.38 -21.67 -13.24
N LEU A 18 -14.97 -20.65 -12.60
CA LEU A 18 -14.83 -20.35 -11.19
C LEU A 18 -15.85 -21.16 -10.36
N PRO A 19 -15.42 -21.71 -9.21
CA PRO A 19 -16.32 -22.38 -8.27
C PRO A 19 -17.47 -21.45 -7.82
N PRO A 20 -18.66 -21.99 -7.50
CA PRO A 20 -19.74 -21.20 -6.92
C PRO A 20 -19.29 -20.42 -5.68
N GLY A 21 -19.66 -19.14 -5.59
CA GLY A 21 -19.28 -18.26 -4.48
C GLY A 21 -17.87 -17.68 -4.59
N SER A 22 -17.14 -17.93 -5.66
CA SER A 22 -15.85 -17.28 -5.93
C SER A 22 -16.00 -15.81 -6.26
N ILE A 23 -14.96 -15.04 -5.94
CA ILE A 23 -14.81 -13.66 -6.42
C ILE A 23 -14.62 -13.71 -7.95
N ILE A 24 -15.39 -12.89 -8.68
CA ILE A 24 -15.36 -12.85 -10.14
C ILE A 24 -15.02 -11.45 -10.65
N PRO A 25 -14.34 -11.32 -11.80
CA PRO A 25 -14.07 -10.01 -12.39
C PRO A 25 -15.34 -9.38 -12.95
N SER A 26 -15.50 -8.06 -12.75
CA SER A 26 -16.58 -7.28 -13.35
C SER A 26 -16.29 -6.97 -14.82
N ASP A 27 -17.35 -6.60 -15.58
CA ASP A 27 -17.19 -6.16 -16.97
C ASP A 27 -16.34 -4.89 -17.08
N SER A 28 -16.44 -3.98 -16.08
CA SER A 28 -15.60 -2.80 -15.98
C SER A 28 -14.12 -3.16 -15.83
N GLN A 29 -13.78 -4.13 -14.98
CA GLN A 29 -12.42 -4.60 -14.78
C GLN A 29 -11.86 -5.26 -16.06
N ARG A 30 -12.67 -6.05 -16.77
CA ARG A 30 -12.30 -6.62 -18.08
C ARG A 30 -11.99 -5.51 -19.10
N ALA A 31 -12.83 -4.47 -19.16
CA ALA A 31 -12.61 -3.32 -20.03
C ALA A 31 -11.35 -2.53 -19.65
N THR A 32 -11.12 -2.34 -18.36
CA THR A 32 -9.93 -1.66 -17.80
C THR A 32 -8.65 -2.45 -18.10
N ALA A 33 -8.66 -3.78 -17.96
CA ALA A 33 -7.53 -4.64 -18.33
C ALA A 33 -7.13 -4.44 -19.79
N ARG A 34 -8.10 -4.46 -20.73
CA ARG A 34 -7.83 -4.19 -22.15
C ARG A 34 -7.22 -2.81 -22.39
N LYS A 35 -7.72 -1.79 -21.67
CA LYS A 35 -7.21 -0.42 -21.81
C LYS A 35 -5.77 -0.30 -21.31
N ILE A 36 -5.47 -0.88 -20.13
CA ILE A 36 -4.13 -0.89 -19.54
C ILE A 36 -3.17 -1.64 -20.46
N GLY A 37 -3.58 -2.82 -20.99
CA GLY A 37 -2.79 -3.61 -21.93
C GLY A 37 -2.33 -2.74 -23.11
N ARG A 38 -3.27 -2.05 -23.78
CA ARG A 38 -2.94 -1.16 -24.91
C ARG A 38 -2.03 -0.02 -24.53
N ILE A 39 -2.27 0.65 -23.37
CA ILE A 39 -1.43 1.76 -22.94
C ILE A 39 0.02 1.29 -22.73
N LEU A 40 0.22 0.15 -22.07
CA LEU A 40 1.57 -0.37 -21.81
C LEU A 40 2.24 -0.89 -23.09
N GLU A 41 1.50 -1.55 -24.00
CA GLU A 41 2.06 -1.97 -25.31
C GLU A 41 2.45 -0.80 -26.20
N ASP A 42 1.57 0.21 -26.32
CA ASP A 42 1.72 1.28 -27.31
C ASP A 42 2.56 2.45 -26.81
N GLN A 43 2.51 2.76 -25.50
CA GLN A 43 3.03 4.01 -24.95
C GLN A 43 4.17 3.82 -23.93
N HIS A 44 4.39 2.59 -23.41
CA HIS A 44 5.49 2.36 -22.49
C HIS A 44 6.83 2.52 -23.18
N TYR A 45 7.81 3.12 -22.48
CA TYR A 45 9.14 3.43 -23.04
C TYR A 45 9.85 2.20 -23.62
N SER A 46 9.77 1.04 -22.95
CA SER A 46 10.44 -0.19 -23.41
C SER A 46 9.87 -0.73 -24.70
N ARG A 47 8.61 -0.43 -25.07
CA ARG A 47 7.87 -1.03 -26.18
C ARG A 47 7.99 -2.55 -26.21
N ALA A 48 8.04 -3.16 -25.03
CA ALA A 48 8.18 -4.60 -24.89
C ALA A 48 6.97 -5.30 -25.50
N ALA A 49 7.23 -6.29 -26.35
CA ALA A 49 6.17 -7.12 -26.91
C ALA A 49 5.60 -8.02 -25.81
N ILE A 50 4.28 -8.15 -25.79
CA ILE A 50 3.59 -9.12 -24.92
C ILE A 50 3.56 -10.47 -25.64
N ASP A 51 4.68 -11.15 -25.56
CA ASP A 51 4.91 -12.50 -26.08
C ASP A 51 4.76 -13.57 -24.96
N ASP A 52 5.08 -14.80 -25.30
CA ASP A 52 5.07 -15.92 -24.34
C ASP A 52 6.03 -15.69 -23.17
N LYS A 53 7.18 -15.03 -23.42
CA LYS A 53 8.17 -14.71 -22.38
C LYS A 53 7.61 -13.67 -21.40
N MET A 54 7.00 -12.62 -21.91
CA MET A 54 6.34 -11.62 -21.08
C MET A 54 5.17 -12.24 -20.29
N SER A 55 4.37 -13.08 -20.95
CA SER A 55 3.27 -13.80 -20.30
C SER A 55 3.78 -14.68 -19.15
N ASP A 56 4.91 -15.38 -19.33
CA ASP A 56 5.55 -16.13 -18.25
C ASP A 56 6.00 -15.24 -17.08
N VAL A 57 6.62 -14.12 -17.37
CA VAL A 57 7.04 -13.15 -16.32
C VAL A 57 5.82 -12.67 -15.51
N VAL A 58 4.71 -12.32 -16.17
CA VAL A 58 3.48 -11.90 -15.49
C VAL A 58 2.92 -13.03 -14.62
N TYR A 59 2.87 -14.26 -15.17
CA TYR A 59 2.42 -15.45 -14.45
C TYR A 59 3.25 -15.70 -13.19
N GLN A 60 4.58 -15.69 -13.29
CA GLN A 60 5.48 -15.89 -12.15
C GLN A 60 5.29 -14.81 -11.10
N ARG A 61 5.24 -13.53 -11.49
CA ARG A 61 5.00 -12.41 -10.57
C ARG A 61 3.65 -12.53 -9.87
N TYR A 62 2.62 -12.97 -10.57
CA TYR A 62 1.30 -13.17 -9.96
C TYR A 62 1.32 -14.29 -8.91
N LEU A 63 2.01 -15.40 -9.18
CA LEU A 63 2.21 -16.49 -8.20
C LEU A 63 3.06 -16.05 -7.03
N GLU A 64 4.15 -15.33 -7.26
CA GLU A 64 5.01 -14.76 -6.21
C GLU A 64 4.24 -13.80 -5.30
N PHE A 65 3.35 -13.01 -5.87
CA PHE A 65 2.50 -12.11 -5.09
C PHE A 65 1.56 -12.89 -4.16
N LEU A 66 0.97 -13.99 -4.63
CA LEU A 66 0.05 -14.82 -3.84
C LEU A 66 0.78 -15.72 -2.84
N ASP A 67 1.86 -16.37 -3.26
CA ASP A 67 2.59 -17.39 -2.48
C ASP A 67 4.12 -17.28 -2.66
N GLY A 68 4.69 -16.09 -2.43
CA GLY A 68 6.13 -15.86 -2.60
C GLY A 68 7.02 -16.73 -1.72
N GLN A 69 6.53 -17.21 -0.58
CA GLN A 69 7.24 -18.14 0.31
C GLN A 69 6.90 -19.61 0.05
N ARG A 70 6.14 -19.91 -0.99
CA ARG A 70 5.77 -21.27 -1.43
C ARG A 70 5.28 -22.14 -0.27
N SER A 71 4.33 -21.60 0.49
CA SER A 71 3.80 -22.19 1.72
C SER A 71 2.28 -22.42 1.71
N TYR A 72 1.63 -22.14 0.59
CA TYR A 72 0.19 -22.34 0.42
C TYR A 72 -0.12 -23.33 -0.70
N PHE A 73 0.36 -23.08 -1.92
CA PHE A 73 0.12 -23.96 -3.06
C PHE A 73 0.87 -25.29 -2.95
N LEU A 74 0.30 -26.33 -3.56
CA LEU A 74 0.96 -27.59 -3.81
C LEU A 74 1.56 -27.60 -5.22
N THR A 75 2.53 -28.48 -5.48
CA THR A 75 3.07 -28.72 -6.83
C THR A 75 1.97 -29.06 -7.82
N THR A 76 0.94 -29.80 -7.40
CA THR A 76 -0.23 -30.13 -8.24
C THR A 76 -1.01 -28.89 -8.65
N ASP A 77 -1.19 -27.90 -7.75
CA ASP A 77 -1.87 -26.64 -8.08
C ASP A 77 -1.08 -25.87 -9.16
N ILE A 78 0.25 -25.80 -9.01
CA ILE A 78 1.12 -25.14 -10.00
C ILE A 78 1.06 -25.85 -11.36
N ASN A 79 1.01 -27.18 -11.37
CA ASN A 79 0.86 -27.95 -12.61
C ASN A 79 -0.49 -27.68 -13.29
N ASP A 80 -1.58 -27.57 -12.52
CA ASP A 80 -2.90 -27.21 -13.03
C ASP A 80 -2.89 -25.80 -13.66
N PHE A 81 -2.13 -24.85 -13.08
CA PHE A 81 -2.04 -23.48 -13.58
C PHE A 81 -1.14 -23.32 -14.80
N ASN A 82 -0.25 -24.27 -15.09
CA ASN A 82 0.70 -24.19 -16.21
C ASN A 82 0.03 -24.01 -17.58
N ILE A 83 -1.24 -24.43 -17.76
CA ILE A 83 -2.02 -24.20 -18.97
C ILE A 83 -2.24 -22.70 -19.27
N TYR A 84 -2.12 -21.83 -18.25
CA TYR A 84 -2.28 -20.38 -18.35
C TYR A 84 -0.95 -19.63 -18.49
N ARG A 85 0.19 -20.28 -18.23
CA ARG A 85 1.51 -19.67 -18.11
C ARG A 85 1.87 -18.74 -19.25
N TYR A 86 1.61 -19.14 -20.49
CA TYR A 86 1.92 -18.36 -21.69
C TYR A 86 0.73 -17.58 -22.25
N ARG A 87 -0.35 -17.40 -21.46
CA ARG A 87 -1.59 -16.76 -21.90
C ARG A 87 -1.93 -15.47 -21.18
N PHE A 88 -1.13 -15.05 -20.22
CA PHE A 88 -1.43 -13.84 -19.44
C PHE A 88 -1.47 -12.59 -20.31
N GLY A 89 -0.62 -12.47 -21.33
CA GLY A 89 -0.67 -11.40 -22.31
C GLY A 89 -2.00 -11.34 -23.05
N ASP A 90 -2.43 -12.47 -23.61
CA ASP A 90 -3.71 -12.56 -24.32
C ASP A 90 -4.92 -12.33 -23.42
N MET A 91 -4.86 -12.77 -22.16
CA MET A 91 -5.90 -12.51 -21.17
C MET A 91 -6.10 -11.00 -20.96
N ILE A 92 -5.03 -10.24 -20.83
CA ILE A 92 -5.08 -8.78 -20.67
C ILE A 92 -5.62 -8.13 -21.94
N ARG A 93 -5.11 -8.48 -23.11
CA ARG A 93 -5.55 -7.93 -24.41
C ARG A 93 -7.03 -8.18 -24.68
N THR A 94 -7.54 -9.35 -24.33
CA THR A 94 -8.94 -9.73 -24.57
C THR A 94 -9.87 -9.34 -23.41
N GLY A 95 -9.32 -9.10 -22.23
CA GLY A 95 -10.08 -8.90 -20.99
C GLY A 95 -10.62 -10.21 -20.40
N ASN A 96 -10.18 -11.37 -20.91
CA ASN A 96 -10.54 -12.66 -20.33
C ASN A 96 -9.62 -12.99 -19.15
N ILE A 97 -9.80 -12.31 -18.04
CA ILE A 97 -8.96 -12.39 -16.84
C ILE A 97 -9.44 -13.43 -15.82
N ASP A 98 -10.45 -14.26 -16.17
CA ASP A 98 -10.98 -15.32 -15.30
C ASP A 98 -9.91 -16.29 -14.77
N PRO A 99 -8.88 -16.70 -15.56
CA PRO A 99 -7.86 -17.60 -15.04
C PRO A 99 -7.08 -17.05 -13.85
N ALA A 100 -6.82 -15.75 -13.79
CA ALA A 100 -6.17 -15.14 -12.62
C ALA A 100 -7.06 -15.23 -11.36
N TYR A 101 -8.36 -15.06 -11.52
CA TYR A 101 -9.33 -15.22 -10.44
C TYR A 101 -9.48 -16.69 -10.01
N LEU A 102 -9.34 -17.63 -10.94
CA LEU A 102 -9.30 -19.06 -10.63
C LEU A 102 -8.07 -19.42 -9.78
N ILE A 103 -6.90 -18.92 -10.15
CA ILE A 103 -5.68 -19.08 -9.35
C ILE A 103 -5.87 -18.48 -7.96
N PHE A 104 -6.46 -17.28 -7.87
CA PHE A 104 -6.76 -16.65 -6.58
C PHE A 104 -7.76 -17.47 -5.75
N ALA A 105 -8.82 -17.99 -6.33
CA ALA A 105 -9.80 -18.85 -5.63
C ALA A 105 -9.11 -20.10 -5.03
N ARG A 106 -8.17 -20.71 -5.77
CA ARG A 106 -7.36 -21.82 -5.26
C ARG A 106 -6.45 -21.37 -4.11
N PHE A 107 -5.81 -20.20 -4.22
CA PHE A 107 -5.03 -19.60 -3.12
C PHE A 107 -5.87 -19.40 -1.86
N GLN A 108 -7.07 -18.84 -2.01
CA GLN A 108 -7.99 -18.61 -0.90
C GLN A 108 -8.40 -19.93 -0.22
N GLN A 109 -8.70 -20.95 -1.00
CA GLN A 109 -8.97 -22.30 -0.48
C GLN A 109 -7.77 -22.84 0.31
N ARG A 110 -6.57 -22.83 -0.29
CA ARG A 110 -5.35 -23.33 0.34
C ARG A 110 -5.01 -22.55 1.62
N ASN A 111 -5.18 -21.23 1.62
CA ASN A 111 -4.94 -20.41 2.79
C ASN A 111 -5.87 -20.83 3.95
N ARG A 112 -7.17 -21.01 3.70
CA ARG A 112 -8.10 -21.49 4.72
C ARG A 112 -7.69 -22.85 5.28
N GLU A 113 -7.35 -23.81 4.43
CA GLU A 113 -6.89 -25.14 4.83
C GLU A 113 -5.65 -25.04 5.75
N ARG A 114 -4.68 -24.17 5.41
CA ARG A 114 -3.44 -23.98 6.18
C ARG A 114 -3.69 -23.33 7.52
N MET A 115 -4.53 -22.28 7.57
CA MET A 115 -4.85 -21.60 8.81
C MET A 115 -5.63 -22.50 9.77
N GLN A 116 -6.60 -23.26 9.26
CA GLN A 116 -7.35 -24.23 10.06
C GLN A 116 -6.43 -25.32 10.63
N TYR A 117 -5.51 -25.84 9.82
CA TYR A 117 -4.52 -26.80 10.27
C TYR A 117 -3.56 -26.20 11.32
N ALA A 118 -3.04 -24.99 11.08
CA ALA A 118 -2.18 -24.30 12.03
C ALA A 118 -2.88 -24.09 13.39
N ILE A 119 -4.14 -23.68 13.39
CA ILE A 119 -4.96 -23.52 14.60
C ILE A 119 -5.14 -24.87 15.32
N SER A 120 -5.37 -25.95 14.58
CA SER A 120 -5.52 -27.28 15.20
C SER A 120 -4.26 -27.76 15.91
N LEU A 121 -3.08 -27.41 15.41
CA LEU A 121 -1.80 -27.75 16.02
C LEU A 121 -1.57 -27.06 17.38
N LEU A 122 -2.23 -25.94 17.64
CA LEU A 122 -2.11 -25.20 18.91
C LEU A 122 -2.87 -25.83 20.08
N GLN A 123 -3.63 -26.90 19.86
CA GLN A 123 -4.31 -27.67 20.91
C GLN A 123 -3.35 -28.53 21.75
N THR A 124 -2.17 -28.83 21.20
CA THR A 124 -1.18 -29.69 21.85
C THR A 124 0.18 -29.02 21.81
N GLU A 125 0.88 -29.03 22.93
CA GLU A 125 2.25 -28.52 23.03
C GLU A 125 3.18 -29.31 22.12
N PRO A 126 4.01 -28.63 21.28
CA PRO A 126 5.00 -29.31 20.45
C PRO A 126 6.05 -30.04 21.28
N ASP A 127 6.59 -31.13 20.75
CA ASP A 127 7.74 -31.78 21.35
C ASP A 127 9.00 -30.92 21.11
N TRP A 128 9.46 -30.26 22.17
CA TRP A 128 10.64 -29.39 22.13
C TRP A 128 11.98 -30.16 22.14
N THR A 129 11.96 -31.46 22.37
CA THR A 129 13.18 -32.29 22.40
C THR A 129 13.65 -32.69 21.00
N LEU A 130 12.77 -32.58 20.01
CA LEU A 130 13.10 -32.89 18.62
C LEU A 130 14.03 -31.81 18.05
N ASN A 131 15.25 -32.25 17.65
CA ASN A 131 16.21 -31.41 16.95
C ASN A 131 15.85 -31.32 15.48
N GLU A 132 15.17 -30.26 15.08
CA GLU A 132 14.72 -30.01 13.71
C GLU A 132 14.93 -28.56 13.32
N THR A 133 14.96 -28.30 12.02
CA THR A 133 15.17 -26.97 11.45
C THR A 133 13.94 -26.48 10.69
N PHE A 134 13.75 -25.16 10.66
CA PHE A 134 12.75 -24.48 9.83
C PHE A 134 13.46 -23.48 8.92
N GLU A 135 13.18 -23.56 7.61
CA GLU A 135 13.71 -22.64 6.60
C GLU A 135 12.78 -21.43 6.48
N PHE A 136 13.30 -20.26 6.83
CA PHE A 136 12.53 -19.01 6.80
C PHE A 136 12.38 -18.47 5.39
N ASP A 137 13.46 -18.42 4.62
CA ASP A 137 13.45 -17.96 3.24
C ASP A 137 13.19 -19.12 2.30
N ARG A 138 11.95 -19.18 1.85
CA ARG A 138 11.48 -20.22 0.93
C ARG A 138 11.18 -19.68 -0.47
N THR A 139 11.62 -18.47 -0.81
CA THR A 139 11.36 -17.83 -2.11
C THR A 139 11.82 -18.72 -3.29
N HIS A 140 12.88 -19.51 -3.11
CA HIS A 140 13.42 -20.41 -4.13
C HIS A 140 13.23 -21.90 -3.81
N ALA A 141 12.58 -22.26 -2.69
CA ALA A 141 12.29 -23.65 -2.36
C ALA A 141 11.26 -24.25 -3.34
N PRO A 142 11.24 -25.57 -3.57
CA PRO A 142 10.14 -26.18 -4.32
C PRO A 142 8.81 -26.03 -3.57
N TRP A 143 7.70 -25.93 -4.30
CA TRP A 143 6.38 -26.09 -3.70
C TRP A 143 6.23 -27.48 -3.10
N PRO A 144 5.59 -27.64 -1.93
CA PRO A 144 5.36 -28.95 -1.35
C PRO A 144 4.66 -29.91 -2.34
N ALA A 145 5.18 -31.12 -2.44
CA ALA A 145 4.72 -32.09 -3.43
C ALA A 145 3.26 -32.50 -3.22
N ASP A 146 2.87 -32.64 -1.95
CA ASP A 146 1.56 -33.14 -1.54
C ASP A 146 1.11 -32.54 -0.20
N GLN A 147 -0.06 -32.97 0.24
CA GLN A 147 -0.65 -32.51 1.51
C GLN A 147 0.21 -32.91 2.74
N ALA A 148 0.88 -34.06 2.72
CA ALA A 148 1.70 -34.51 3.84
C ALA A 148 2.94 -33.62 4.00
N ALA A 149 3.64 -33.32 2.89
CA ALA A 149 4.76 -32.40 2.87
C ALA A 149 4.36 -30.99 3.32
N MET A 150 3.18 -30.53 2.91
CA MET A 150 2.63 -29.22 3.33
C MET A 150 2.27 -29.19 4.81
N GLN A 151 1.67 -30.26 5.35
CA GLN A 151 1.35 -30.36 6.77
C GLN A 151 2.64 -30.36 7.61
N GLU A 152 3.69 -31.06 7.18
CA GLU A 152 4.99 -31.06 7.87
C GLU A 152 5.63 -29.65 7.85
N LEU A 153 5.57 -28.94 6.72
CA LEU A 153 6.03 -27.56 6.62
C LEU A 153 5.32 -26.66 7.65
N TRP A 154 3.99 -26.74 7.71
CA TRP A 154 3.20 -25.92 8.64
C TRP A 154 3.35 -26.35 10.09
N ARG A 155 3.53 -27.63 10.37
CA ARG A 155 3.87 -28.11 11.71
C ARG A 155 5.17 -27.46 12.23
N LYS A 156 6.22 -27.46 11.39
CA LYS A 156 7.48 -26.80 11.72
C LYS A 156 7.35 -25.30 11.86
N ARG A 157 6.56 -24.65 11.00
CA ARG A 157 6.29 -23.21 11.07
C ARG A 157 5.60 -22.84 12.40
N VAL A 158 4.54 -23.54 12.76
CA VAL A 158 3.80 -23.29 14.01
C VAL A 158 4.70 -23.49 15.23
N LYS A 159 5.50 -24.57 15.25
CA LYS A 159 6.50 -24.82 16.29
C LYS A 159 7.52 -23.68 16.39
N ASN A 160 8.05 -23.23 15.27
CA ASN A 160 9.00 -22.09 15.22
C ASN A 160 8.35 -20.77 15.69
N ASP A 161 7.13 -20.47 15.27
CA ASP A 161 6.41 -19.28 15.70
C ASP A 161 6.17 -19.30 17.22
N ALA A 162 5.82 -20.46 17.77
CA ALA A 162 5.64 -20.67 19.21
C ALA A 162 6.97 -20.54 19.97
N LEU A 163 8.04 -21.19 19.48
CA LEU A 163 9.38 -21.07 20.06
C LEU A 163 9.84 -19.61 20.13
N SER A 164 9.61 -18.85 19.09
CA SER A 164 9.97 -17.43 19.04
C SER A 164 9.28 -16.63 20.14
N LEU A 165 8.01 -16.90 20.43
CA LEU A 165 7.28 -16.27 21.54
C LEU A 165 7.79 -16.75 22.92
N MET A 166 8.05 -18.04 23.08
CA MET A 166 8.58 -18.60 24.33
C MET A 166 9.96 -18.06 24.68
N LEU A 167 10.82 -17.84 23.70
CA LEU A 167 12.13 -17.20 23.88
C LEU A 167 12.02 -15.73 24.38
N THR A 168 10.86 -15.08 24.22
CA THR A 168 10.57 -13.78 24.85
C THR A 168 10.00 -13.89 26.26
N GLY A 169 9.98 -15.08 26.87
CA GLY A 169 9.54 -15.32 28.25
C GLY A 169 8.06 -15.73 28.40
N LYS A 170 7.36 -16.01 27.29
CA LYS A 170 5.95 -16.48 27.36
C LYS A 170 5.88 -17.98 27.62
N SER A 171 4.87 -18.40 28.37
CA SER A 171 4.51 -19.81 28.49
C SER A 171 3.87 -20.35 27.22
N TRP A 172 3.83 -21.68 27.06
CA TRP A 172 3.14 -22.32 25.96
C TRP A 172 1.66 -21.90 25.83
N PRO A 173 0.83 -21.89 26.89
CA PRO A 173 -0.57 -21.46 26.76
C PRO A 173 -0.72 -20.03 26.26
N GLU A 174 0.15 -19.10 26.70
CA GLU A 174 0.15 -17.71 26.23
C GLU A 174 0.57 -17.62 24.75
N ALA A 175 1.63 -18.35 24.37
CA ALA A 175 2.08 -18.40 22.98
C ALA A 175 0.99 -18.98 22.06
N ALA A 176 0.34 -20.07 22.47
CA ALA A 176 -0.74 -20.70 21.72
C ALA A 176 -1.94 -19.76 21.55
N ASP A 177 -2.37 -19.01 22.57
CA ASP A 177 -3.46 -18.04 22.45
C ASP A 177 -3.11 -16.88 21.50
N ILE A 178 -1.89 -16.36 21.59
CA ILE A 178 -1.40 -15.31 20.68
C ILE A 178 -1.39 -15.81 19.23
N LEU A 179 -0.88 -17.02 18.98
CA LEU A 179 -0.82 -17.60 17.65
C LEU A 179 -2.20 -17.92 17.10
N ARG A 180 -3.10 -18.45 17.91
CA ARG A 180 -4.49 -18.70 17.52
C ARG A 180 -5.14 -17.41 17.01
N LYS A 181 -5.08 -16.32 17.78
CA LYS A 181 -5.59 -15.01 17.39
C LYS A 181 -4.91 -14.47 16.12
N ARG A 182 -3.60 -14.72 15.94
CA ARG A 182 -2.86 -14.33 14.73
C ARG A 182 -3.37 -15.08 13.49
N TYR A 183 -3.52 -16.41 13.56
CA TYR A 183 -3.98 -17.22 12.43
C TYR A 183 -5.46 -16.97 12.11
N GLU A 184 -6.31 -16.76 13.12
CA GLU A 184 -7.70 -16.34 12.94
C GLU A 184 -7.81 -14.98 12.22
N ARG A 185 -6.94 -14.01 12.54
CA ARG A 185 -6.89 -12.72 11.81
C ARG A 185 -6.47 -12.91 10.35
N VAL A 186 -5.51 -13.79 10.07
CA VAL A 186 -5.12 -14.10 8.68
C VAL A 186 -6.31 -14.71 7.92
N LEU A 187 -7.01 -15.65 8.54
CA LEU A 187 -8.20 -16.29 7.96
C LEU A 187 -9.29 -15.25 7.62
N ARG A 188 -9.64 -14.38 8.58
CA ARG A 188 -10.61 -13.29 8.33
C ARG A 188 -10.15 -12.36 7.21
N ARG A 189 -8.87 -11.99 7.15
CA ARG A 189 -8.33 -11.12 6.09
C ARG A 189 -8.49 -11.74 4.70
N VAL A 190 -8.25 -13.05 4.57
CA VAL A 190 -8.44 -13.75 3.29
C VAL A 190 -9.90 -13.77 2.86
N ASP A 191 -10.83 -13.88 3.82
CA ASP A 191 -12.27 -13.86 3.54
C ASP A 191 -12.79 -12.45 3.18
N GLN A 192 -12.07 -11.40 3.55
CA GLN A 192 -12.41 -10.01 3.28
C GLN A 192 -11.81 -9.47 1.97
N VAL A 193 -11.03 -10.26 1.23
CA VAL A 193 -10.49 -9.84 -0.08
C VAL A 193 -11.64 -9.58 -1.06
N THR A 194 -11.55 -8.48 -1.77
CA THR A 194 -12.56 -8.07 -2.77
C THR A 194 -12.10 -8.38 -4.19
N ASN A 195 -13.02 -8.29 -5.16
CA ASN A 195 -12.66 -8.43 -6.57
C ASN A 195 -11.71 -7.33 -7.05
N GLU A 196 -11.76 -6.16 -6.45
CA GLU A 196 -10.84 -5.03 -6.74
C GLU A 196 -9.42 -5.35 -6.28
N ASP A 197 -9.26 -5.94 -5.08
CA ASP A 197 -7.95 -6.36 -4.59
C ASP A 197 -7.30 -7.39 -5.52
N VAL A 198 -8.07 -8.37 -6.02
CA VAL A 198 -7.57 -9.39 -6.98
C VAL A 198 -7.18 -8.74 -8.31
N PHE A 199 -8.00 -7.81 -8.79
CA PHE A 199 -7.74 -7.08 -10.03
C PHE A 199 -6.48 -6.22 -9.94
N GLU A 200 -6.34 -5.45 -8.86
CA GLU A 200 -5.16 -4.60 -8.63
C GLU A 200 -3.87 -5.44 -8.58
N ASN A 201 -3.91 -6.61 -7.93
CA ASN A 201 -2.78 -7.52 -7.87
C ASN A 201 -2.38 -8.06 -9.26
N LEU A 202 -3.38 -8.46 -10.07
CA LEU A 202 -3.14 -8.91 -11.44
C LEU A 202 -2.54 -7.78 -12.30
N MET A 203 -3.12 -6.58 -12.24
CA MET A 203 -2.65 -5.44 -13.02
C MET A 203 -1.24 -5.00 -12.60
N ASN A 204 -0.91 -5.11 -11.30
CA ASN A 204 0.44 -4.83 -10.82
C ASN A 204 1.45 -5.92 -11.21
N ALA A 205 1.06 -7.20 -11.25
CA ALA A 205 1.92 -8.24 -11.81
C ALA A 205 2.25 -7.97 -13.28
N TYR A 206 1.26 -7.47 -14.04
CA TYR A 206 1.41 -7.11 -15.44
C TYR A 206 2.24 -5.84 -15.64
N ALA A 207 1.91 -4.74 -14.97
CA ALA A 207 2.62 -3.46 -15.12
C ALA A 207 4.10 -3.58 -14.75
N ARG A 208 4.40 -4.24 -13.64
CA ARG A 208 5.77 -4.47 -13.17
C ARG A 208 6.58 -5.45 -14.03
N ALA A 209 5.94 -6.17 -14.95
CA ALA A 209 6.67 -6.97 -15.94
C ALA A 209 7.32 -6.10 -17.02
N PHE A 210 6.83 -4.88 -17.27
CA PHE A 210 7.43 -3.91 -18.19
C PHE A 210 8.62 -3.19 -17.54
N ASP A 211 8.45 -2.71 -16.30
CA ASP A 211 9.50 -2.11 -15.49
C ASP A 211 9.10 -2.12 -14.00
N PRO A 212 10.07 -1.96 -13.06
CA PRO A 212 9.79 -2.03 -11.63
C PRO A 212 9.02 -0.82 -11.07
N HIS A 213 8.90 0.28 -11.80
CA HIS A 213 8.32 1.54 -11.33
C HIS A 213 6.87 1.73 -11.81
N SER A 214 6.43 0.97 -12.84
CA SER A 214 5.05 1.02 -13.31
C SER A 214 4.12 0.28 -12.38
N SER A 215 3.03 0.94 -11.96
CA SER A 215 2.02 0.37 -11.08
C SER A 215 0.61 0.80 -11.50
N TYR A 216 -0.34 -0.09 -11.30
CA TYR A 216 -1.75 0.20 -11.34
C TYR A 216 -2.25 0.52 -9.93
N PHE A 217 -3.01 1.58 -9.81
CA PHE A 217 -3.76 1.91 -8.61
C PHE A 217 -5.25 1.72 -8.85
N SER A 218 -5.91 0.96 -7.99
CA SER A 218 -7.37 0.97 -7.92
C SER A 218 -7.88 2.36 -7.54
N PRO A 219 -9.17 2.68 -7.71
CA PRO A 219 -9.71 3.96 -7.27
C PRO A 219 -9.38 4.28 -5.80
N ARG A 220 -9.39 3.27 -4.92
CA ARG A 220 -9.01 3.41 -3.51
C ARG A 220 -7.52 3.74 -3.36
N SER A 221 -6.65 2.93 -3.93
CA SER A 221 -5.20 3.13 -3.86
C SER A 221 -4.78 4.46 -4.49
N SER A 222 -5.45 4.88 -5.55
CA SER A 222 -5.25 6.19 -6.19
C SER A 222 -5.62 7.34 -5.26
N GLU A 223 -6.73 7.23 -4.51
CA GLU A 223 -7.13 8.23 -3.52
C GLU A 223 -6.15 8.29 -2.35
N GLU A 224 -5.69 7.15 -1.82
CA GLU A 224 -4.68 7.11 -0.77
C GLU A 224 -3.36 7.76 -1.24
N TYR A 225 -2.92 7.44 -2.46
CA TYR A 225 -1.75 8.08 -3.06
C TYR A 225 -1.93 9.58 -3.22
N ARG A 226 -3.12 10.04 -3.68
CA ARG A 226 -3.45 11.46 -3.79
C ARG A 226 -3.34 12.16 -2.43
N ILE A 227 -3.88 11.56 -1.37
CA ILE A 227 -3.83 12.11 -0.01
C ILE A 227 -2.37 12.22 0.46
N GLN A 228 -1.57 11.18 0.23
CA GLN A 228 -0.15 11.17 0.58
C GLN A 228 0.62 12.26 -0.18
N MET A 229 0.31 12.46 -1.46
CA MET A 229 0.98 13.44 -2.29
C MET A 229 0.48 14.88 -2.09
N SER A 230 -0.77 15.10 -1.64
CA SER A 230 -1.30 16.43 -1.37
C SER A 230 -1.22 16.85 0.12
N LEU A 231 -0.89 15.91 1.00
CA LEU A 231 -0.89 16.05 2.45
C LEU A 231 -2.21 16.61 3.01
N ASN A 232 -3.33 16.29 2.37
CA ASN A 232 -4.65 16.67 2.85
C ASN A 232 -5.74 15.72 2.38
N TYR A 233 -6.85 15.71 3.11
CA TYR A 233 -8.06 14.98 2.75
C TYR A 233 -9.28 15.63 3.37
N ASP A 234 -10.47 15.34 2.83
CA ASP A 234 -11.73 15.77 3.44
C ASP A 234 -12.22 14.70 4.42
N GLY A 235 -12.39 15.09 5.68
CA GLY A 235 -12.80 14.16 6.72
C GLY A 235 -12.97 14.81 8.09
N ILE A 236 -12.82 14.03 9.14
CA ILE A 236 -12.99 14.49 10.53
C ILE A 236 -11.68 14.77 11.28
N GLY A 237 -10.52 14.34 10.76
CA GLY A 237 -9.22 14.54 11.40
C GLY A 237 -8.98 13.59 12.57
N ALA A 238 -9.01 12.28 12.32
CA ALA A 238 -8.66 11.26 13.30
C ALA A 238 -7.78 10.18 12.67
N SER A 239 -6.79 9.70 13.42
CA SER A 239 -6.02 8.51 13.09
C SER A 239 -6.70 7.27 13.66
N LEU A 240 -6.86 6.26 12.82
CA LEU A 240 -7.64 5.06 13.11
C LEU A 240 -6.78 3.81 12.97
N GLN A 241 -7.07 2.80 13.78
CA GLN A 241 -6.47 1.48 13.69
C GLN A 241 -7.49 0.41 14.01
N LEU A 242 -7.41 -0.73 13.32
CA LEU A 242 -8.20 -1.91 13.69
C LEU A 242 -7.54 -2.58 14.90
N VAL A 243 -8.23 -2.55 16.04
CA VAL A 243 -7.82 -3.24 17.28
C VAL A 243 -8.89 -4.28 17.59
N ASP A 244 -8.51 -5.55 17.55
CA ASP A 244 -9.43 -6.67 17.53
C ASP A 244 -10.45 -6.54 16.38
N ASP A 245 -11.73 -6.46 16.66
CA ASP A 245 -12.80 -6.30 15.67
C ASP A 245 -13.35 -4.85 15.59
N TYR A 246 -12.68 -3.88 16.25
CA TYR A 246 -13.14 -2.49 16.33
C TYR A 246 -12.17 -1.53 15.65
N VAL A 247 -12.71 -0.63 14.82
CA VAL A 247 -11.96 0.54 14.38
C VAL A 247 -11.85 1.52 15.53
N THR A 248 -10.64 1.71 16.02
CA THR A 248 -10.32 2.42 17.26
C THR A 248 -9.60 3.74 16.95
N ILE A 249 -9.96 4.79 17.67
CA ILE A 249 -9.31 6.10 17.57
C ILE A 249 -7.93 6.04 18.23
N MET A 250 -6.87 6.25 17.47
CA MET A 250 -5.50 6.30 17.99
C MET A 250 -5.12 7.71 18.42
N SER A 251 -5.49 8.71 17.61
CA SER A 251 -5.29 10.13 17.92
C SER A 251 -6.28 10.99 17.16
N VAL A 252 -6.50 12.19 17.66
CA VAL A 252 -7.28 13.23 16.99
C VAL A 252 -6.31 14.30 16.49
N LEU A 253 -6.39 14.65 15.21
CA LEU A 253 -5.47 15.58 14.57
C LEU A 253 -5.85 17.02 14.93
N GLU A 254 -4.89 17.78 15.39
CA GLU A 254 -5.07 19.19 15.74
C GLU A 254 -5.61 20.00 14.55
N GLY A 255 -6.54 20.90 14.82
CA GLY A 255 -7.22 21.70 13.78
C GLY A 255 -8.30 20.96 12.97
N GLY A 256 -8.41 19.65 13.09
CA GLY A 256 -9.46 18.87 12.42
C GLY A 256 -10.82 18.99 13.11
N PRO A 257 -11.94 18.70 12.39
CA PRO A 257 -13.28 18.78 12.94
C PRO A 257 -13.50 18.03 14.26
N ALA A 258 -12.92 16.84 14.40
CA ALA A 258 -13.02 16.06 15.64
C ALA A 258 -12.28 16.72 16.82
N ALA A 259 -11.13 17.39 16.56
CA ALA A 259 -10.42 18.14 17.58
C ALA A 259 -11.20 19.37 18.02
N VAL A 260 -11.75 20.12 17.07
CA VAL A 260 -12.58 21.30 17.35
C VAL A 260 -13.83 20.93 18.16
N ALA A 261 -14.49 19.82 17.82
CA ALA A 261 -15.65 19.33 18.58
C ALA A 261 -15.27 18.85 20.00
N GLY A 262 -14.05 18.32 20.20
CA GLY A 262 -13.53 17.87 21.49
C GLY A 262 -14.25 16.68 22.12
N THR A 263 -15.16 16.04 21.39
CA THR A 263 -16.02 14.96 21.88
C THR A 263 -15.46 13.56 21.64
N LEU A 264 -14.66 13.38 20.57
CA LEU A 264 -14.00 12.13 20.22
C LEU A 264 -12.69 12.00 20.99
N LYS A 265 -12.43 10.83 21.57
CA LYS A 265 -11.27 10.57 22.41
C LYS A 265 -10.43 9.40 21.90
N THR A 266 -9.15 9.41 22.25
CA THR A 266 -8.24 8.27 22.03
C THR A 266 -8.80 7.03 22.72
N ASN A 267 -8.71 5.88 22.05
CA ASN A 267 -9.24 4.57 22.41
C ASN A 267 -10.78 4.45 22.38
N ASP A 268 -11.51 5.46 21.89
CA ASP A 268 -12.90 5.28 21.53
C ASP A 268 -13.00 4.31 20.33
N ARG A 269 -14.00 3.43 20.37
CA ARG A 269 -14.22 2.39 19.35
C ARG A 269 -15.46 2.73 18.51
N ILE A 270 -15.32 2.73 17.20
CA ILE A 270 -16.42 3.01 16.28
C ILE A 270 -17.20 1.74 16.06
N VAL A 271 -18.49 1.75 16.35
CA VAL A 271 -19.42 0.63 16.17
C VAL A 271 -20.41 0.87 15.05
N GLY A 272 -20.67 2.12 14.68
CA GLY A 272 -21.58 2.46 13.60
C GLY A 272 -21.23 3.79 12.93
N VAL A 273 -21.54 3.91 11.63
CA VAL A 273 -21.34 5.12 10.83
C VAL A 273 -22.65 5.48 10.13
N GLY A 274 -23.13 6.71 10.33
CA GLY A 274 -24.32 7.27 9.67
C GLY A 274 -23.96 8.46 8.80
N GLN A 275 -24.65 8.63 7.67
CA GLN A 275 -24.47 9.77 6.76
C GLN A 275 -25.55 10.83 7.01
N GLY A 276 -25.18 12.11 6.90
CA GLY A 276 -26.08 13.22 7.13
C GLY A 276 -26.52 13.37 8.60
N HIS A 277 -27.49 14.24 8.84
CA HIS A 277 -28.02 14.51 10.19
C HIS A 277 -28.98 13.42 10.67
N GLU A 278 -29.61 12.69 9.77
CA GLU A 278 -30.62 11.67 10.03
C GLU A 278 -30.37 10.40 9.20
N GLY A 279 -31.09 9.33 9.49
CA GLY A 279 -30.99 8.06 8.77
C GLY A 279 -30.31 6.95 9.57
N PRO A 280 -30.24 5.73 9.00
CA PRO A 280 -29.71 4.57 9.69
C PRO A 280 -28.20 4.65 9.89
N PHE A 281 -27.72 3.94 10.89
CA PHE A 281 -26.31 3.62 11.05
C PHE A 281 -25.99 2.32 10.32
N THR A 282 -24.84 2.31 9.66
CA THR A 282 -24.21 1.09 9.18
C THR A 282 -23.37 0.53 10.32
N ASP A 283 -23.65 -0.69 10.78
CA ASP A 283 -22.80 -1.41 11.73
C ASP A 283 -21.47 -1.73 11.04
N VAL A 284 -20.35 -1.38 11.70
CA VAL A 284 -19.00 -1.53 11.14
C VAL A 284 -18.10 -2.43 11.98
N ILE A 285 -18.65 -3.13 12.97
CA ILE A 285 -17.88 -4.08 13.79
C ILE A 285 -17.37 -5.22 12.91
N GLY A 286 -16.06 -5.52 12.99
CA GLY A 286 -15.43 -6.56 12.18
C GLY A 286 -15.13 -6.18 10.72
N TRP A 287 -15.48 -4.98 10.29
CA TRP A 287 -15.17 -4.49 8.95
C TRP A 287 -13.67 -4.20 8.79
N ARG A 288 -13.22 -4.18 7.54
CA ARG A 288 -11.86 -3.70 7.20
C ARG A 288 -11.75 -2.21 7.58
N LEU A 289 -10.58 -1.84 8.10
CA LEU A 289 -10.29 -0.45 8.45
C LEU A 289 -10.57 0.50 7.27
N ASP A 290 -10.12 0.13 6.08
CA ASP A 290 -10.23 0.96 4.89
C ASP A 290 -11.70 1.22 4.50
N ASP A 291 -12.56 0.20 4.64
CA ASP A 291 -13.99 0.34 4.30
C ASP A 291 -14.71 1.27 5.28
N VAL A 292 -14.35 1.21 6.56
CA VAL A 292 -14.86 2.13 7.58
C VAL A 292 -14.34 3.55 7.35
N VAL A 293 -13.06 3.69 7.02
CA VAL A 293 -12.45 4.99 6.67
C VAL A 293 -13.17 5.65 5.49
N GLN A 294 -13.54 4.87 4.46
CA GLN A 294 -14.31 5.40 3.31
C GLN A 294 -15.70 5.91 3.71
N LEU A 295 -16.37 5.29 4.69
CA LEU A 295 -17.65 5.80 5.21
C LEU A 295 -17.48 7.08 6.03
N ILE A 296 -16.35 7.24 6.73
CA ILE A 296 -16.08 8.40 7.58
C ILE A 296 -15.61 9.60 6.75
N ARG A 297 -14.71 9.38 5.77
CA ARG A 297 -14.31 10.40 4.79
C ARG A 297 -15.49 10.82 3.92
N GLY A 298 -15.35 11.92 3.21
CA GLY A 298 -16.34 12.42 2.26
C GLY A 298 -16.21 13.92 2.09
N LYS A 299 -16.91 14.49 1.13
CA LYS A 299 -16.80 15.90 0.70
C LYS A 299 -16.92 16.86 1.89
N ALA A 300 -16.03 17.85 1.94
CA ALA A 300 -16.09 18.94 2.91
C ALA A 300 -17.48 19.62 2.93
N GLY A 301 -17.95 20.00 4.10
CA GLY A 301 -19.28 20.55 4.33
C GLY A 301 -20.39 19.51 4.49
N THR A 302 -20.12 18.22 4.29
CA THR A 302 -21.10 17.16 4.54
C THR A 302 -20.99 16.63 5.98
N THR A 303 -22.07 16.06 6.50
CA THR A 303 -22.14 15.55 7.88
C THR A 303 -21.95 14.04 7.93
N VAL A 304 -21.17 13.57 8.91
CA VAL A 304 -21.06 12.17 9.31
C VAL A 304 -21.37 12.02 10.79
N ARG A 305 -22.09 10.96 11.14
CA ARG A 305 -22.36 10.58 12.53
C ARG A 305 -21.64 9.30 12.86
N LEU A 306 -20.96 9.27 14.00
CA LEU A 306 -20.29 8.10 14.52
C LEU A 306 -21.00 7.60 15.77
N GLN A 307 -21.37 6.33 15.77
CA GLN A 307 -21.77 5.63 16.97
C GLN A 307 -20.51 5.06 17.61
N VAL A 308 -20.18 5.55 18.79
CA VAL A 308 -18.88 5.26 19.46
C VAL A 308 -19.12 4.60 20.80
N LEU A 309 -18.36 3.56 21.06
CA LEU A 309 -18.23 2.94 22.35
C LEU A 309 -17.01 3.54 23.06
N PRO A 310 -17.18 4.26 24.20
CA PRO A 310 -16.07 4.90 24.90
C PRO A 310 -14.99 3.91 25.33
N ALA A 311 -13.77 4.41 25.52
CA ALA A 311 -12.65 3.62 26.05
C ALA A 311 -13.03 2.90 27.34
N GLY A 312 -12.76 1.59 27.41
CA GLY A 312 -13.06 0.75 28.59
C GLY A 312 -14.53 0.34 28.77
N ALA A 313 -15.47 0.86 27.97
CA ALA A 313 -16.87 0.45 28.05
C ALA A 313 -17.07 -0.97 27.49
N ALA A 314 -17.99 -1.74 28.07
CA ALA A 314 -18.35 -3.05 27.56
C ALA A 314 -19.19 -2.93 26.27
N PRO A 315 -19.10 -3.89 25.32
CA PRO A 315 -19.97 -3.91 24.15
C PRO A 315 -21.46 -3.83 24.54
N GLY A 316 -22.22 -2.99 23.81
CA GLY A 316 -23.65 -2.78 24.06
C GLY A 316 -23.97 -1.87 25.27
N SER A 317 -22.97 -1.21 25.88
CA SER A 317 -23.20 -0.33 27.03
C SER A 317 -22.64 1.07 26.78
N GLY A 318 -23.50 2.10 26.90
CA GLY A 318 -23.07 3.50 26.94
C GLY A 318 -22.57 4.05 25.60
N GLU A 319 -23.02 3.53 24.48
CA GLU A 319 -22.73 4.06 23.14
C GLU A 319 -23.19 5.51 23.02
N LYS A 320 -22.37 6.32 22.38
CA LYS A 320 -22.64 7.74 22.11
C LYS A 320 -22.71 7.99 20.62
N VAL A 321 -23.63 8.85 20.22
CA VAL A 321 -23.67 9.35 18.85
C VAL A 321 -22.96 10.71 18.82
N LEU A 322 -21.90 10.79 18.00
CA LEU A 322 -21.14 12.01 17.77
C LEU A 322 -21.34 12.43 16.32
N GLU A 323 -21.59 13.71 16.11
CA GLU A 323 -21.81 14.30 14.79
C GLU A 323 -20.65 15.22 14.42
N PHE A 324 -20.18 15.12 13.17
CA PHE A 324 -19.08 15.93 12.65
C PHE A 324 -19.43 16.45 11.25
N THR A 325 -19.19 17.75 11.03
CA THR A 325 -19.15 18.29 9.67
C THR A 325 -17.74 18.07 9.12
N ARG A 326 -17.62 17.31 8.03
CA ARG A 326 -16.35 17.06 7.35
C ARG A 326 -15.74 18.38 6.86
N ASN A 327 -14.42 18.47 6.95
CA ASN A 327 -13.68 19.61 6.42
C ASN A 327 -12.33 19.14 5.90
N LYS A 328 -11.60 20.03 5.20
CA LYS A 328 -10.22 19.77 4.78
C LYS A 328 -9.36 19.60 6.04
N VAL A 329 -8.65 18.47 6.10
CA VAL A 329 -7.70 18.11 7.16
C VAL A 329 -6.31 18.09 6.53
N THR A 330 -5.35 18.76 7.15
CA THR A 330 -3.95 18.79 6.70
C THR A 330 -3.08 17.85 7.54
N LEU A 331 -2.13 17.18 6.87
CA LEU A 331 -1.21 16.23 7.50
C LEU A 331 0.12 16.91 7.81
N GLU A 332 0.12 17.89 8.71
CA GLU A 332 1.28 18.71 9.06
C GLU A 332 2.51 17.88 9.51
N ALA A 333 2.29 16.80 10.24
CA ALA A 333 3.34 15.91 10.71
C ALA A 333 4.08 15.16 9.59
N GLN A 334 3.50 15.13 8.38
CA GLN A 334 4.09 14.49 7.19
C GLN A 334 4.73 15.50 6.24
N ALA A 335 4.69 16.81 6.57
CA ALA A 335 5.33 17.86 5.79
C ALA A 335 6.81 18.01 6.15
N ALA A 336 7.56 18.69 5.29
CA ALA A 336 8.93 19.06 5.59
C ALA A 336 9.00 19.87 6.89
N HIS A 337 10.00 19.56 7.72
CA HIS A 337 10.19 20.21 9.02
C HIS A 337 11.68 20.45 9.30
N LYS A 338 11.96 21.35 10.25
CA LYS A 338 13.32 21.69 10.59
C LYS A 338 13.69 21.30 12.01
N ASP A 339 14.98 21.09 12.23
CA ASP A 339 15.63 21.02 13.55
C ASP A 339 16.94 21.81 13.51
N VAL A 340 17.46 22.21 14.67
CA VAL A 340 18.75 22.88 14.80
C VAL A 340 19.62 22.13 15.80
N LYS A 341 20.80 21.70 15.34
CA LYS A 341 21.81 21.02 16.18
C LYS A 341 23.01 21.94 16.39
N SER A 342 23.45 22.04 17.63
CA SER A 342 24.69 22.68 17.96
C SER A 342 25.80 21.64 18.11
N ILE A 343 26.89 21.82 17.36
CA ILE A 343 28.07 20.95 17.42
C ILE A 343 29.31 21.79 17.79
N VAL A 344 30.19 21.24 18.63
CA VAL A 344 31.47 21.90 18.98
C VAL A 344 32.57 21.27 18.13
N ARG A 345 33.25 22.09 17.32
CA ARG A 345 34.38 21.69 16.50
C ARG A 345 35.51 22.72 16.64
N ASN A 346 36.69 22.25 16.98
CA ASN A 346 37.88 23.11 17.16
C ASN A 346 37.62 24.31 18.12
N GLY A 347 36.91 24.08 19.24
CA GLY A 347 36.57 25.11 20.21
C GLY A 347 35.51 26.13 19.80
N ARG A 348 34.94 25.99 18.59
CA ARG A 348 33.85 26.84 18.07
C ARG A 348 32.53 26.04 18.07
N THR A 349 31.47 26.65 18.59
CA THR A 349 30.12 26.11 18.48
C THR A 349 29.53 26.51 17.13
N LEU A 350 29.15 25.51 16.35
CA LEU A 350 28.47 25.66 15.05
C LEU A 350 27.00 25.28 15.20
N LYS A 351 26.11 26.06 14.62
CA LYS A 351 24.68 25.75 14.50
C LYS A 351 24.40 25.16 13.13
N ILE A 352 23.90 23.95 13.09
CA ILE A 352 23.53 23.26 11.84
C ILE A 352 22.03 23.17 11.77
N GLY A 353 21.43 23.79 10.76
CA GLY A 353 20.03 23.62 10.41
C GLY A 353 19.84 22.31 9.66
N ILE A 354 18.86 21.53 10.06
CA ILE A 354 18.48 20.28 9.39
C ILE A 354 17.06 20.46 8.88
N ILE A 355 16.84 20.22 7.59
CA ILE A 355 15.51 20.17 6.99
C ILE A 355 15.26 18.72 6.56
N THR A 356 14.33 18.08 7.22
CA THR A 356 13.88 16.73 6.84
C THR A 356 12.75 16.85 5.83
N VAL A 357 12.93 16.19 4.69
CA VAL A 357 11.96 16.14 3.58
C VAL A 357 11.46 14.69 3.47
N PRO A 358 10.25 14.40 3.93
CA PRO A 358 9.73 13.02 3.93
C PRO A 358 9.14 12.57 2.58
N GLY A 359 9.05 13.47 1.60
CA GLY A 359 8.55 13.20 0.25
C GLY A 359 8.45 14.47 -0.58
N PHE A 360 8.30 14.32 -1.89
CA PHE A 360 8.10 15.43 -2.84
C PHE A 360 6.59 15.58 -3.14
N TYR A 361 5.90 16.22 -2.21
CA TYR A 361 4.45 16.41 -2.20
C TYR A 361 4.02 17.74 -2.82
N GLN A 362 2.80 17.76 -3.40
CA GLN A 362 2.17 18.98 -3.94
C GLN A 362 0.64 18.85 -3.97
N ASP A 363 -0.08 19.85 -3.48
CA ASP A 363 -1.54 19.96 -3.64
C ASP A 363 -1.87 20.56 -5.00
N ILE A 364 -1.79 19.72 -6.05
CA ILE A 364 -2.07 20.12 -7.45
C ILE A 364 -3.51 20.63 -7.59
N ALA A 365 -4.46 20.09 -6.85
CA ALA A 365 -5.85 20.52 -6.92
C ALA A 365 -6.03 21.96 -6.43
N ALA A 366 -5.39 22.30 -5.30
CA ALA A 366 -5.40 23.67 -4.78
C ALA A 366 -4.66 24.63 -5.72
N GLN A 367 -3.51 24.22 -6.26
CA GLN A 367 -2.76 25.01 -7.25
C GLN A 367 -3.62 25.32 -8.49
N ASN A 368 -4.27 24.31 -9.05
CA ASN A 368 -5.13 24.47 -10.22
C ASN A 368 -6.39 25.31 -9.93
N ALA A 369 -6.85 25.32 -8.68
CA ALA A 369 -7.94 26.21 -8.21
C ALA A 369 -7.48 27.66 -7.98
N GLY A 370 -6.18 27.98 -8.18
CA GLY A 370 -5.61 29.31 -8.02
C GLY A 370 -5.28 29.68 -6.57
N ASP A 371 -5.23 28.71 -5.66
CA ASP A 371 -4.79 28.94 -4.28
C ASP A 371 -3.31 29.31 -4.26
N GLN A 372 -3.03 30.57 -3.93
CA GLN A 372 -1.66 31.09 -3.86
C GLN A 372 -0.85 30.49 -2.70
N ASN A 373 -1.52 29.81 -1.74
CA ASN A 373 -0.90 29.17 -0.59
C ASN A 373 -0.99 27.64 -0.64
N TYR A 374 -1.14 27.05 -1.84
CA TYR A 374 -1.14 25.61 -1.98
C TYR A 374 0.11 24.99 -1.36
N ARG A 375 -0.05 23.82 -0.75
CA ARG A 375 1.06 23.11 -0.12
C ARG A 375 1.95 22.44 -1.17
N SER A 376 3.26 22.60 -1.03
CA SER A 376 4.26 21.85 -1.78
C SER A 376 5.58 21.76 -1.01
N THR A 377 6.37 20.75 -1.32
CA THR A 377 7.69 20.52 -0.71
C THR A 377 8.60 21.74 -0.87
N THR A 378 8.72 22.25 -2.08
CA THR A 378 9.58 23.40 -2.40
C THR A 378 9.20 24.64 -1.61
N ARG A 379 7.91 24.93 -1.49
CA ARG A 379 7.41 26.12 -0.75
C ARG A 379 7.67 25.97 0.74
N ASP A 380 7.42 24.78 1.31
CA ASP A 380 7.68 24.52 2.72
C ASP A 380 9.18 24.59 3.02
N VAL A 381 10.04 23.99 2.19
CA VAL A 381 11.50 24.05 2.36
C VAL A 381 12.00 25.49 2.24
N LEU A 382 11.53 26.28 1.26
CA LEU A 382 11.88 27.69 1.15
C LEU A 382 11.54 28.48 2.41
N LYS A 383 10.37 28.25 3.00
CA LYS A 383 9.96 28.86 4.26
C LYS A 383 10.89 28.46 5.40
N LEU A 384 11.27 27.17 5.49
CA LEU A 384 12.18 26.65 6.50
C LEU A 384 13.60 27.21 6.33
N ILE A 385 14.11 27.33 5.09
CA ILE A 385 15.39 27.99 4.81
C ILE A 385 15.39 29.43 5.34
N ASN A 386 14.33 30.21 5.06
CA ASN A 386 14.23 31.58 5.52
C ASN A 386 14.21 31.69 7.06
N GLN A 387 13.54 30.76 7.74
CA GLN A 387 13.57 30.68 9.21
C GLN A 387 14.98 30.37 9.73
N LEU A 388 15.67 29.37 9.15
CA LEU A 388 17.02 28.98 9.57
C LEU A 388 18.06 30.08 9.28
N LYS A 389 17.91 30.83 8.18
CA LYS A 389 18.72 32.04 7.92
C LYS A 389 18.53 33.12 9.01
N ALA A 390 17.27 33.32 9.44
CA ALA A 390 16.98 34.25 10.56
C ALA A 390 17.58 33.77 11.89
N GLU A 391 17.68 32.45 12.11
CA GLU A 391 18.33 31.81 13.26
C GLU A 391 19.88 31.82 13.17
N LYS A 392 20.42 32.30 12.05
CA LYS A 392 21.86 32.42 11.74
C LYS A 392 22.59 31.09 11.90
N VAL A 393 22.10 30.03 11.21
CA VAL A 393 22.78 28.74 11.14
C VAL A 393 24.08 28.86 10.33
N ASP A 394 25.11 28.11 10.71
CA ASP A 394 26.42 28.10 10.04
C ASP A 394 26.41 27.17 8.80
N GLY A 395 25.44 26.28 8.67
CA GLY A 395 25.26 25.35 7.53
C GLY A 395 23.91 24.66 7.55
N LEU A 396 23.51 24.10 6.40
CA LEU A 396 22.28 23.34 6.23
C LEU A 396 22.57 21.87 5.91
N VAL A 397 21.69 21.03 6.37
CA VAL A 397 21.57 19.62 5.97
C VAL A 397 20.16 19.39 5.44
N ILE A 398 20.05 18.89 4.23
CA ILE A 398 18.80 18.34 3.69
C ILE A 398 18.79 16.85 3.95
N ASP A 399 17.83 16.38 4.71
CA ASP A 399 17.70 14.97 5.08
C ASP A 399 16.60 14.32 4.22
N LEU A 400 17.03 13.51 3.24
CA LEU A 400 16.19 12.74 2.31
C LEU A 400 16.16 11.25 2.69
N ARG A 401 16.63 10.86 3.86
CA ARG A 401 16.58 9.46 4.29
C ARG A 401 15.13 9.02 4.44
N ASN A 402 14.82 7.82 3.97
CA ASN A 402 13.47 7.25 3.89
C ASN A 402 12.50 8.03 2.96
N ASP A 403 13.01 8.92 2.11
CA ASP A 403 12.21 9.65 1.12
C ASP A 403 12.16 8.86 -0.19
N GLY A 404 11.02 8.24 -0.48
CA GLY A 404 10.79 7.43 -1.70
C GLY A 404 10.52 8.27 -2.96
N GLY A 405 10.65 9.61 -2.89
CA GLY A 405 10.41 10.50 -4.03
C GLY A 405 9.04 11.16 -4.01
N GLY A 406 8.47 11.39 -5.18
CA GLY A 406 7.18 12.06 -5.36
C GLY A 406 7.08 12.78 -6.70
N TYR A 407 6.55 14.01 -6.70
CA TYR A 407 6.37 14.78 -7.94
C TYR A 407 7.69 15.30 -8.51
N LEU A 408 7.96 14.97 -9.77
CA LEU A 408 9.16 15.43 -10.49
C LEU A 408 9.29 16.97 -10.57
N PRO A 409 8.23 17.75 -10.80
CA PRO A 409 8.32 19.20 -10.74
C PRO A 409 8.79 19.76 -9.39
N GLU A 410 8.44 19.09 -8.28
CA GLU A 410 8.92 19.48 -6.95
C GLU A 410 10.42 19.16 -6.78
N ALA A 411 10.93 18.06 -7.35
CA ALA A 411 12.35 17.75 -7.34
C ALA A 411 13.16 18.84 -8.07
N THR A 412 12.69 19.23 -9.27
CA THR A 412 13.33 20.30 -10.07
C THR A 412 13.30 21.63 -9.31
N ALA A 413 12.15 22.02 -8.80
CA ALA A 413 11.99 23.29 -8.10
C ALA A 413 12.73 23.32 -6.75
N LEU A 414 12.78 22.21 -6.01
CA LEU A 414 13.55 22.11 -4.75
C LEU A 414 15.05 22.25 -5.03
N THR A 415 15.57 21.59 -6.07
CA THR A 415 16.97 21.71 -6.48
C THR A 415 17.32 23.16 -6.79
N GLY A 416 16.42 23.92 -7.46
CA GLY A 416 16.56 25.32 -7.77
C GLY A 416 16.72 26.24 -6.55
N LEU A 417 16.32 25.80 -5.35
CA LEU A 417 16.59 26.58 -4.13
C LEU A 417 18.09 26.63 -3.75
N PHE A 418 18.93 25.76 -4.34
CA PHE A 418 20.34 25.59 -3.98
C PHE A 418 21.32 25.80 -5.14
N ILE A 419 20.82 25.95 -6.37
CA ILE A 419 21.63 26.27 -7.55
C ILE A 419 21.25 27.63 -8.10
N ASP A 420 22.10 28.23 -8.92
CA ASP A 420 21.80 29.51 -9.55
C ASP A 420 20.78 29.34 -10.69
N HIS A 421 21.03 28.44 -11.59
CA HIS A 421 20.18 28.02 -12.71
C HIS A 421 20.82 26.81 -13.38
N GLY A 422 20.09 26.14 -14.28
CA GLY A 422 20.66 25.10 -15.11
C GLY A 422 19.91 23.77 -15.05
N PRO A 423 20.40 22.75 -15.77
CA PRO A 423 19.73 21.47 -15.92
C PRO A 423 19.70 20.68 -14.61
N VAL A 424 18.56 20.10 -14.31
CA VAL A 424 18.35 19.24 -13.14
C VAL A 424 18.16 17.79 -13.57
N VAL A 425 17.28 17.53 -14.55
CA VAL A 425 16.99 16.16 -15.02
C VAL A 425 16.70 16.16 -16.52
N GLN A 426 17.04 15.05 -17.18
CA GLN A 426 16.73 14.81 -18.58
C GLN A 426 15.67 13.73 -18.72
N LEU A 427 14.66 14.01 -19.54
CA LEU A 427 13.63 13.05 -19.93
C LEU A 427 13.83 12.66 -21.38
N ARG A 428 13.77 11.36 -21.67
CA ARG A 428 13.80 10.85 -23.03
C ARG A 428 12.51 10.09 -23.33
N ASP A 429 11.81 10.51 -24.37
CA ASP A 429 10.59 9.84 -24.80
C ASP A 429 10.85 8.65 -25.75
N THR A 430 9.78 7.93 -26.12
CA THR A 430 9.85 6.77 -27.03
C THR A 430 10.26 7.11 -28.45
N SER A 431 10.23 8.40 -28.87
CA SER A 431 10.74 8.86 -30.14
C SER A 431 12.24 9.17 -30.11
N GLY A 432 12.84 9.14 -28.91
CA GLY A 432 14.23 9.52 -28.67
C GLY A 432 14.44 11.03 -28.46
N ARG A 433 13.35 11.83 -28.38
CA ARG A 433 13.43 13.25 -28.07
C ARG A 433 13.85 13.41 -26.60
N LEU A 434 14.83 14.28 -26.38
CA LEU A 434 15.28 14.69 -25.06
C LEU A 434 14.57 15.99 -24.67
N GLU A 435 14.06 16.00 -23.45
CA GLU A 435 13.57 17.18 -22.76
C GLU A 435 14.44 17.38 -21.50
N VAL A 436 14.96 18.59 -21.34
CA VAL A 436 15.75 18.97 -20.18
C VAL A 436 14.84 19.77 -19.25
N LEU A 437 14.64 19.28 -18.03
CA LEU A 437 14.00 20.07 -16.98
C LEU A 437 15.10 20.80 -16.24
N ASP A 438 15.02 22.12 -16.24
CA ASP A 438 15.99 23.03 -15.63
C ASP A 438 15.31 23.97 -14.65
N ASP A 439 16.11 24.54 -13.75
CA ASP A 439 15.69 25.68 -12.95
C ASP A 439 15.86 26.96 -13.79
N PRO A 440 14.76 27.65 -14.12
CA PRO A 440 14.81 28.91 -14.88
C PRO A 440 15.13 30.13 -13.99
N GLN A 441 15.14 29.97 -12.65
CA GLN A 441 15.32 31.08 -11.72
C GLN A 441 16.80 31.39 -11.55
N THR A 442 17.11 32.66 -11.33
CA THR A 442 18.47 33.12 -11.02
C THR A 442 18.64 33.38 -9.53
N GLY A 443 19.73 32.88 -8.98
CA GLY A 443 20.10 33.06 -7.58
C GLY A 443 19.48 32.04 -6.65
N PRO A 444 20.31 31.28 -5.92
CA PRO A 444 19.85 30.27 -4.98
C PRO A 444 19.18 30.91 -3.74
N ALA A 445 18.20 30.23 -3.17
CA ALA A 445 17.61 30.64 -1.89
C ALA A 445 18.61 30.46 -0.72
N TYR A 446 19.56 29.54 -0.86
CA TYR A 446 20.63 29.30 0.08
C TYR A 446 21.96 29.01 -0.63
N ASP A 447 22.99 29.78 -0.32
CA ASP A 447 24.33 29.73 -0.91
C ASP A 447 25.45 29.37 0.10
N GLY A 448 25.08 29.02 1.35
CA GLY A 448 26.01 28.62 2.40
C GLY A 448 26.40 27.15 2.32
N PRO A 449 27.18 26.66 3.33
CA PRO A 449 27.56 25.25 3.43
C PRO A 449 26.34 24.33 3.46
N LEU A 450 26.28 23.37 2.53
CA LEU A 450 25.18 22.43 2.35
C LEU A 450 25.68 20.99 2.36
N ALA A 451 24.94 20.11 3.02
CA ALA A 451 25.08 18.65 2.93
C ALA A 451 23.72 18.01 2.69
N VAL A 452 23.72 16.88 2.00
CA VAL A 452 22.51 16.07 1.76
C VAL A 452 22.73 14.69 2.36
N LEU A 453 21.76 14.23 3.15
CA LEU A 453 21.73 12.87 3.69
C LEU A 453 20.77 12.01 2.88
N VAL A 454 21.25 10.85 2.46
CA VAL A 454 20.46 9.83 1.72
C VAL A 454 20.67 8.47 2.34
N ASP A 455 19.75 7.54 2.06
CA ASP A 455 19.87 6.12 2.42
C ASP A 455 19.35 5.20 1.31
N ARG A 456 19.22 3.91 1.58
CA ARG A 456 18.73 2.92 0.60
C ARG A 456 17.28 3.12 0.18
N LEU A 457 16.51 3.90 0.91
CA LEU A 457 15.10 4.19 0.65
C LEU A 457 14.92 5.54 -0.02
N SER A 458 15.99 6.35 -0.13
CA SER A 458 16.00 7.55 -0.97
C SER A 458 15.93 7.12 -2.43
N ALA A 459 14.85 7.47 -3.13
CA ALA A 459 14.59 6.97 -4.47
C ALA A 459 13.85 8.00 -5.33
N SER A 460 13.89 7.81 -6.67
CA SER A 460 13.15 8.63 -7.65
C SER A 460 13.49 10.13 -7.52
N ALA A 461 12.54 10.99 -7.14
CA ALA A 461 12.75 12.43 -6.99
C ALA A 461 13.85 12.80 -5.97
N SER A 462 14.19 11.91 -5.04
CA SER A 462 15.29 12.09 -4.08
C SER A 462 16.67 11.80 -4.67
N GLU A 463 16.77 11.12 -5.84
CA GLU A 463 18.01 10.79 -6.55
C GLU A 463 18.50 11.97 -7.40
#